data_848c5b08e124622b60ec32f7eb2a2e8a
#
_entry.id   848c5b08e124622b60ec32f7eb2a2e8a
#
_cell.length_a   1.000
_cell.length_b   1.000
_cell.length_c   1.000
_cell.angle_alpha   90.00
_cell.angle_beta   90.00
_cell.angle_gamma   90.00
#
_symmetry.space_group_name_H-M   'P 1'
#
loop_
_entity.id
_entity.type
_entity.pdbx_description
1 polymer ?
#
loop_
_entity_poly.entity_id
_entity_poly.type
_entity_poly.pdbx_seq_one_letter_code
_entity_poly.pdbx_strand_id
1 'polypeptide(L)'
;MKFFKHIKNVLAILQLPADQRRLTFYSEGNNYWPHLEGLILEVLKTSDIHICYISSGLDDPGLELAHPNFHAFKTDEGVVRNWLFANIETEVMVMTMPDLHQYQLKRSKFKVHYVYVQHSLVSLHMIYRKGAFDYYDTIFCAGPHHVKEIRAMEEKYSLPKKNLVEHGYSRLDAIIEEAGKRTKFAEQNKKNNHYLLAPSWGEQCAIESGVGAELVDKLISQGHKVTLRPHPQTIKFAKSKVDEIVSKHNNSELFEFESNVAGQESLHNSDIMICDWSGAAIDYAFGLNKMVLFLDLPKKINNKFYYELGLKPFEVSIREEIGEIINVSEISTLETCLKKIKINKIHSDTHTFNRLKSNVIGSKKLKEILRKV
;
A
#
# COMPACT_ATOMS: atom_id res chain seq x y z
N MET A 1 4.30 30.59 10.05
CA MET A 1 5.58 29.91 10.37
C MET A 1 5.80 28.64 9.56
N LYS A 2 4.86 27.68 9.48
CA LYS A 2 4.99 26.43 8.69
C LYS A 2 5.23 26.66 7.18
N PHE A 3 4.48 27.55 6.55
CA PHE A 3 4.61 27.87 5.12
C PHE A 3 6.03 28.32 4.72
N PHE A 4 6.63 29.24 5.48
CA PHE A 4 8.00 29.68 5.22
C PHE A 4 9.05 28.56 5.36
N LYS A 5 8.81 27.59 6.25
CA LYS A 5 9.68 26.42 6.38
C LYS A 5 9.64 25.54 5.13
N HIS A 6 8.45 25.35 4.55
CA HIS A 6 8.32 24.59 3.30
C HIS A 6 9.00 25.30 2.12
N ILE A 7 8.87 26.62 2.01
CA ILE A 7 9.58 27.38 0.98
C ILE A 7 11.10 27.26 1.16
N LYS A 8 11.61 27.36 2.39
CA LYS A 8 13.04 27.19 2.68
C LYS A 8 13.53 25.80 2.22
N ASN A 9 12.77 24.74 2.51
CA ASN A 9 13.13 23.39 2.08
C ASN A 9 13.11 23.26 0.56
N VAL A 10 12.13 23.85 -0.13
CA VAL A 10 12.08 23.85 -1.61
C VAL A 10 13.30 24.57 -2.19
N LEU A 11 13.69 25.72 -1.63
CA LEU A 11 14.90 26.42 -2.06
C LEU A 11 16.14 25.56 -1.83
N ALA A 12 16.24 24.86 -0.69
CA ALA A 12 17.34 23.95 -0.41
C ALA A 12 17.41 22.78 -1.41
N ILE A 13 16.26 22.22 -1.82
CA ILE A 13 16.19 21.19 -2.88
C ILE A 13 16.74 21.75 -4.21
N LEU A 14 16.31 22.94 -4.60
CA LEU A 14 16.74 23.56 -5.85
C LEU A 14 18.22 23.97 -5.85
N GLN A 15 18.79 24.22 -4.67
CA GLN A 15 20.21 24.55 -4.47
C GLN A 15 21.11 23.32 -4.33
N LEU A 16 20.54 22.11 -4.15
CA LEU A 16 21.34 20.89 -4.19
C LEU A 16 22.14 20.80 -5.49
N PRO A 17 23.42 20.40 -5.45
CA PRO A 17 24.19 20.08 -6.63
C PRO A 17 23.41 19.13 -7.56
N ALA A 18 23.57 19.29 -8.88
CA ALA A 18 22.83 18.51 -9.85
C ALA A 18 23.03 16.99 -9.69
N ASP A 19 24.26 16.57 -9.37
CA ASP A 19 24.61 15.17 -9.09
C ASP A 19 23.91 14.61 -7.85
N GLN A 20 23.58 15.43 -6.85
CA GLN A 20 22.89 15.03 -5.63
C GLN A 20 21.36 14.96 -5.78
N ARG A 21 20.80 15.43 -6.87
CA ARG A 21 19.36 15.38 -7.16
C ARG A 21 18.98 14.63 -8.44
N ARG A 22 19.92 13.87 -9.02
CA ARG A 22 19.65 13.05 -10.23
C ARG A 22 18.56 12.03 -9.98
N LEU A 23 18.51 11.41 -8.78
CA LEU A 23 17.50 10.46 -8.35
C LEU A 23 16.68 11.07 -7.21
N THR A 24 15.44 11.38 -7.48
CA THR A 24 14.51 11.94 -6.50
C THR A 24 13.41 10.94 -6.17
N PHE A 25 13.14 10.75 -4.89
CA PHE A 25 11.99 10.01 -4.39
C PHE A 25 10.97 10.97 -3.78
N TYR A 26 9.70 10.70 -4.03
CA TYR A 26 8.61 11.41 -3.38
C TYR A 26 7.70 10.45 -2.62
N SER A 27 7.41 10.80 -1.38
CA SER A 27 6.51 10.09 -0.47
C SER A 27 5.37 10.99 0.00
N GLU A 28 4.19 10.45 0.12
CA GLU A 28 3.03 11.13 0.70
C GLU A 28 3.03 11.02 2.24
N GLY A 29 4.01 10.31 2.84
CA GLY A 29 4.18 10.20 4.29
C GLY A 29 4.34 8.77 4.81
N ASN A 30 4.16 8.60 6.12
CA ASN A 30 4.40 7.37 6.86
C ASN A 30 3.80 6.12 6.19
N ASN A 31 2.56 6.20 5.70
CA ASN A 31 1.88 5.04 5.11
C ASN A 31 2.50 4.58 3.77
N TYR A 32 3.31 5.40 3.13
CA TYR A 32 3.94 5.11 1.84
C TYR A 32 5.41 4.74 1.97
N TRP A 33 6.06 5.10 3.08
CA TRP A 33 7.44 4.74 3.36
C TRP A 33 7.75 3.25 3.20
N PRO A 34 6.92 2.30 3.73
CA PRO A 34 7.19 0.86 3.60
C PRO A 34 7.26 0.35 2.15
N HIS A 35 6.76 1.11 1.18
CA HIS A 35 6.82 0.75 -0.23
C HIS A 35 8.09 1.24 -0.92
N LEU A 36 8.79 2.22 -0.33
CA LEU A 36 9.99 2.85 -0.88
C LEU A 36 11.27 2.50 -0.09
N GLU A 37 11.15 2.25 1.21
CA GLU A 37 12.26 2.03 2.14
C GLU A 37 13.28 1.01 1.62
N GLY A 38 12.83 -0.20 1.33
CA GLY A 38 13.72 -1.26 0.89
C GLY A 38 14.45 -0.93 -0.41
N LEU A 39 13.76 -0.26 -1.34
CA LEU A 39 14.36 0.18 -2.60
C LEU A 39 15.41 1.29 -2.37
N ILE A 40 15.12 2.26 -1.51
CA ILE A 40 16.03 3.34 -1.13
C ILE A 40 17.28 2.76 -0.48
N LEU A 41 17.11 1.91 0.54
CA LEU A 41 18.21 1.28 1.25
C LEU A 41 19.09 0.43 0.32
N GLU A 42 18.50 -0.29 -0.63
CA GLU A 42 19.25 -1.10 -1.60
C GLU A 42 20.03 -0.23 -2.59
N VAL A 43 19.50 0.92 -3.02
CA VAL A 43 20.25 1.90 -3.85
C VAL A 43 21.45 2.44 -3.06
N LEU A 44 21.23 2.89 -1.83
CA LEU A 44 22.29 3.45 -0.96
C LEU A 44 23.36 2.42 -0.64
N LYS A 45 22.99 1.16 -0.41
CA LYS A 45 23.90 0.06 -0.12
C LYS A 45 24.78 -0.35 -1.32
N THR A 46 24.25 -0.24 -2.54
CA THR A 46 24.86 -0.83 -3.75
C THR A 46 25.39 0.20 -4.73
N SER A 47 25.43 1.48 -4.37
CA SER A 47 25.95 2.55 -5.23
C SER A 47 26.25 3.82 -4.44
N ASP A 48 27.08 4.70 -5.05
CA ASP A 48 27.35 6.05 -4.53
C ASP A 48 26.35 7.11 -5.03
N ILE A 49 25.19 6.66 -5.54
CA ILE A 49 24.16 7.57 -6.04
C ILE A 49 23.54 8.32 -4.87
N HIS A 50 23.51 9.64 -4.98
CA HIS A 50 22.78 10.50 -4.06
C HIS A 50 21.28 10.42 -4.32
N ILE A 51 20.50 10.36 -3.26
CA ILE A 51 19.04 10.37 -3.29
C ILE A 51 18.54 11.68 -2.70
N CYS A 52 17.76 12.43 -3.45
CA CYS A 52 16.94 13.53 -2.96
C CYS A 52 15.57 12.95 -2.54
N TYR A 53 15.28 12.94 -1.26
CA TYR A 53 14.01 12.43 -0.73
C TYR A 53 13.09 13.58 -0.33
N ILE A 54 11.88 13.60 -0.88
CA ILE A 54 10.88 14.65 -0.62
C ILE A 54 9.65 13.99 0.00
N SER A 55 9.24 14.45 1.17
CA SER A 55 8.01 13.98 1.80
C SER A 55 7.04 15.11 2.10
N SER A 56 5.76 14.89 1.88
CA SER A 56 4.69 15.78 2.33
C SER A 56 4.08 15.33 3.67
N GLY A 57 4.38 14.13 4.16
CA GLY A 57 3.89 13.61 5.44
C GLY A 57 4.55 14.25 6.65
N LEU A 58 3.80 14.32 7.77
CA LEU A 58 4.33 14.87 9.03
C LEU A 58 5.28 13.89 9.72
N ASP A 59 4.92 12.61 9.74
CA ASP A 59 5.56 11.55 10.51
C ASP A 59 6.16 10.49 9.57
N ASP A 60 6.84 10.94 8.52
CA ASP A 60 7.47 10.07 7.54
C ASP A 60 8.86 9.64 8.03
N PRO A 61 9.11 8.35 8.31
CA PRO A 61 10.41 7.87 8.80
C PRO A 61 11.56 8.16 7.84
N GLY A 62 11.29 8.30 6.54
CA GLY A 62 12.29 8.67 5.55
C GLY A 62 12.92 10.05 5.79
N LEU A 63 12.25 10.95 6.52
CA LEU A 63 12.81 12.24 6.89
C LEU A 63 13.90 12.14 7.97
N GLU A 64 13.98 11.04 8.69
CA GLU A 64 14.91 10.78 9.78
C GLU A 64 16.05 9.83 9.37
N LEU A 65 16.03 9.29 8.14
CA LEU A 65 17.09 8.42 7.64
C LEU A 65 18.41 9.18 7.51
N ALA A 66 19.42 8.77 8.28
CA ALA A 66 20.75 9.35 8.26
C ALA A 66 21.68 8.52 7.35
N HIS A 67 22.08 9.10 6.22
CA HIS A 67 23.07 8.52 5.31
C HIS A 67 23.76 9.63 4.50
N PRO A 68 25.09 9.57 4.24
CA PRO A 68 25.82 10.64 3.52
C PRO A 68 25.25 10.98 2.15
N ASN A 69 24.74 9.99 1.44
CA ASN A 69 24.17 10.15 0.10
C ASN A 69 22.63 10.28 0.10
N PHE A 70 22.02 10.61 1.25
CA PHE A 70 20.57 10.75 1.36
C PHE A 70 20.20 12.13 1.90
N HIS A 71 19.47 12.90 1.12
CA HIS A 71 19.10 14.28 1.41
C HIS A 71 17.58 14.40 1.54
N ALA A 72 17.06 14.47 2.77
CA ALA A 72 15.64 14.45 3.05
C ALA A 72 15.07 15.86 3.26
N PHE A 73 13.94 16.13 2.62
CA PHE A 73 13.24 17.41 2.67
C PHE A 73 11.76 17.24 2.88
N LYS A 74 11.19 18.06 3.75
CA LYS A 74 9.76 18.12 3.98
C LYS A 74 9.12 19.24 3.19
N THR A 75 8.03 18.94 2.48
CA THR A 75 7.16 19.92 1.82
C THR A 75 5.72 19.88 2.39
N ASP A 76 4.83 20.73 1.87
CA ASP A 76 3.40 20.65 2.16
C ASP A 76 2.69 19.64 1.20
N GLU A 77 1.40 19.47 1.41
CA GLU A 77 0.54 18.71 0.49
C GLU A 77 -0.15 19.60 -0.55
N GLY A 78 0.22 20.86 -0.63
CA GLY A 78 -0.51 21.88 -1.36
C GLY A 78 0.31 22.62 -2.41
N VAL A 79 0.23 23.94 -2.34
CA VAL A 79 0.74 24.88 -3.37
C VAL A 79 2.26 24.77 -3.53
N VAL A 80 3.01 24.68 -2.42
CA VAL A 80 4.47 24.64 -2.45
C VAL A 80 4.97 23.36 -3.11
N ARG A 81 4.38 22.21 -2.77
CA ARG A 81 4.66 20.93 -3.42
C ARG A 81 4.34 20.99 -4.92
N ASN A 82 3.15 21.45 -5.28
CA ASN A 82 2.72 21.47 -6.68
C ASN A 82 3.63 22.36 -7.53
N TRP A 83 4.06 23.50 -6.97
CA TRP A 83 5.03 24.38 -7.61
C TRP A 83 6.41 23.70 -7.76
N LEU A 84 6.89 23.02 -6.71
CA LEU A 84 8.14 22.26 -6.76
C LEU A 84 8.11 21.21 -7.87
N PHE A 85 7.05 20.41 -7.95
CA PHE A 85 6.93 19.37 -8.98
C PHE A 85 6.95 19.93 -10.40
N ALA A 86 6.30 21.06 -10.64
CA ALA A 86 6.31 21.71 -11.94
C ALA A 86 7.68 22.30 -12.33
N ASN A 87 8.58 22.50 -11.36
CA ASN A 87 9.86 23.20 -11.54
C ASN A 87 11.10 22.41 -11.11
N ILE A 88 10.96 21.20 -10.58
CA ILE A 88 12.10 20.39 -10.16
C ILE A 88 12.87 19.87 -11.36
N GLU A 89 14.19 20.08 -11.34
CA GLU A 89 15.12 19.50 -12.28
C GLU A 89 15.77 18.27 -11.65
N THR A 90 15.38 17.11 -12.11
CA THR A 90 15.90 15.79 -11.70
C THR A 90 15.87 14.88 -12.91
N GLU A 91 16.73 13.87 -12.98
CA GLU A 91 16.72 12.93 -14.09
C GLU A 91 15.62 11.87 -13.92
N VAL A 92 15.49 11.34 -12.69
CA VAL A 92 14.51 10.30 -12.36
C VAL A 92 13.71 10.69 -11.12
N MET A 93 12.39 10.66 -11.24
CA MET A 93 11.46 10.84 -10.13
C MET A 93 10.73 9.54 -9.85
N VAL A 94 10.92 8.98 -8.64
CA VAL A 94 10.28 7.75 -8.17
C VAL A 94 9.18 8.09 -7.18
N MET A 95 7.99 7.56 -7.37
CA MET A 95 6.85 7.83 -6.48
C MET A 95 5.82 6.70 -6.47
N THR A 96 4.99 6.70 -5.43
CA THR A 96 3.86 5.78 -5.26
C THR A 96 2.51 6.45 -5.57
N MET A 97 2.50 7.75 -5.86
CA MET A 97 1.30 8.54 -6.06
C MET A 97 0.73 8.35 -7.47
N PRO A 98 -0.52 7.88 -7.64
CA PRO A 98 -1.19 7.82 -8.94
C PRO A 98 -1.61 9.23 -9.41
N ASP A 99 -2.26 9.32 -10.57
CA ASP A 99 -2.86 10.55 -11.11
C ASP A 99 -1.85 11.67 -11.45
N LEU A 100 -0.56 11.32 -11.69
CA LEU A 100 0.44 12.28 -12.16
C LEU A 100 -0.07 13.02 -13.41
N HIS A 101 0.06 14.33 -13.43
CA HIS A 101 -0.33 15.26 -14.52
C HIS A 101 -1.83 15.34 -14.81
N GLN A 102 -2.66 14.54 -14.11
CA GLN A 102 -4.12 14.57 -14.30
C GLN A 102 -4.78 15.77 -13.62
N TYR A 103 -4.36 16.07 -12.39
CA TYR A 103 -4.97 17.14 -11.57
C TYR A 103 -3.97 18.24 -11.22
N GLN A 104 -3.80 18.50 -9.94
CA GLN A 104 -2.95 19.59 -9.43
C GLN A 104 -1.46 19.30 -9.56
N LEU A 105 -1.06 18.02 -9.42
CA LEU A 105 0.33 17.62 -9.52
C LEU A 105 0.70 17.44 -11.00
N LYS A 106 1.50 18.37 -11.52
CA LYS A 106 1.94 18.38 -12.92
C LYS A 106 3.34 17.78 -13.03
N ARG A 107 3.64 17.17 -14.18
CA ARG A 107 5.03 16.83 -14.55
C ARG A 107 5.87 18.11 -14.58
N SER A 108 7.15 17.95 -14.27
CA SER A 108 8.10 19.06 -14.38
C SER A 108 8.18 19.60 -15.83
N LYS A 109 8.48 20.88 -15.95
CA LYS A 109 8.85 21.51 -17.23
C LYS A 109 10.17 21.01 -17.80
N PHE A 110 11.01 20.41 -16.95
CA PHE A 110 12.25 19.76 -17.38
C PHE A 110 11.98 18.33 -17.84
N LYS A 111 12.95 17.74 -18.54
CA LYS A 111 12.87 16.35 -18.98
C LYS A 111 13.16 15.44 -17.77
N VAL A 112 12.10 14.91 -17.18
CA VAL A 112 12.17 14.00 -16.04
C VAL A 112 11.59 12.65 -16.43
N HIS A 113 12.27 11.57 -16.09
CA HIS A 113 11.78 10.20 -16.23
C HIS A 113 11.03 9.77 -14.96
N TYR A 114 9.73 9.55 -15.07
CA TYR A 114 8.85 9.20 -13.94
C TYR A 114 8.69 7.70 -13.78
N VAL A 115 9.00 7.21 -12.60
CA VAL A 115 8.87 5.80 -12.21
C VAL A 115 7.77 5.66 -11.16
N TYR A 116 6.77 4.85 -11.45
CA TYR A 116 5.75 4.49 -10.48
C TYR A 116 6.14 3.18 -9.76
N VAL A 117 6.12 3.20 -8.42
CA VAL A 117 6.30 2.02 -7.57
C VAL A 117 4.95 1.64 -6.99
N GLN A 118 4.58 0.38 -7.11
CA GLN A 118 3.31 -0.11 -6.59
C GLN A 118 3.27 -0.05 -5.05
N HIS A 119 2.14 0.40 -4.53
CA HIS A 119 1.86 0.44 -3.10
C HIS A 119 0.68 -0.48 -2.70
N SER A 120 0.24 -1.35 -3.61
CA SER A 120 -0.76 -2.39 -3.37
C SER A 120 -0.68 -3.48 -4.42
N LEU A 121 -1.19 -4.68 -4.10
CA LEU A 121 -1.34 -5.82 -5.02
C LEU A 121 -2.68 -5.86 -5.74
N VAL A 122 -3.60 -4.93 -5.47
CA VAL A 122 -4.92 -4.87 -6.12
C VAL A 122 -4.83 -4.50 -7.60
N SER A 123 -5.91 -4.73 -8.34
CA SER A 123 -5.98 -4.37 -9.76
C SER A 123 -5.82 -2.86 -9.99
N LEU A 124 -5.17 -2.50 -11.09
CA LEU A 124 -4.95 -1.10 -11.47
C LEU A 124 -6.18 -0.49 -12.14
N HIS A 125 -6.91 -1.30 -12.90
CA HIS A 125 -8.01 -0.82 -13.74
C HIS A 125 -9.33 -0.63 -12.98
N MET A 126 -9.56 -1.31 -11.84
CA MET A 126 -10.78 -1.12 -11.04
C MET A 126 -10.59 -0.14 -9.88
N ILE A 127 -9.45 -0.23 -9.20
CA ILE A 127 -9.20 0.53 -7.96
C ILE A 127 -8.66 1.93 -8.22
N TYR A 128 -7.96 2.15 -9.34
CA TYR A 128 -7.45 3.48 -9.69
C TYR A 128 -8.33 4.12 -10.77
N ARG A 129 -8.35 5.45 -10.80
CA ARG A 129 -9.08 6.21 -11.81
C ARG A 129 -8.54 5.92 -13.21
N LYS A 130 -9.38 6.05 -14.22
CA LYS A 130 -8.94 6.01 -15.62
C LYS A 130 -7.88 7.10 -15.85
N GLY A 131 -6.75 6.71 -16.43
CA GLY A 131 -5.64 7.61 -16.70
C GLY A 131 -4.63 7.77 -15.55
N ALA A 132 -4.82 7.10 -14.40
CA ALA A 132 -3.95 7.25 -13.23
C ALA A 132 -2.46 7.03 -13.50
N PHE A 133 -2.14 6.21 -14.51
CA PHE A 133 -0.76 5.82 -14.85
C PHE A 133 -0.29 6.36 -16.20
N ASP A 134 -1.10 7.16 -16.90
CA ASP A 134 -0.83 7.55 -18.30
C ASP A 134 0.46 8.34 -18.47
N TYR A 135 0.82 9.14 -17.49
CA TYR A 135 1.98 10.03 -17.53
C TYR A 135 3.24 9.48 -16.86
N TYR A 136 3.26 8.20 -16.52
CA TYR A 136 4.46 7.50 -16.07
C TYR A 136 5.22 6.91 -17.26
N ASP A 137 6.56 6.96 -17.20
CA ASP A 137 7.43 6.41 -18.23
C ASP A 137 7.79 4.94 -17.93
N THR A 138 7.97 4.61 -16.64
CA THR A 138 8.24 3.26 -16.15
C THR A 138 7.30 2.90 -15.02
N ILE A 139 6.83 1.65 -15.00
CA ILE A 139 6.02 1.11 -13.90
C ILE A 139 6.67 -0.15 -13.34
N PHE A 140 6.93 -0.16 -12.04
CA PHE A 140 7.38 -1.32 -11.30
C PHE A 140 6.17 -2.17 -10.92
N CYS A 141 5.95 -3.25 -11.65
CA CYS A 141 4.79 -4.13 -11.50
C CYS A 141 5.01 -5.10 -10.35
N ALA A 142 4.04 -5.23 -9.46
CA ALA A 142 4.11 -6.14 -8.32
C ALA A 142 3.80 -7.59 -8.69
N GLY A 143 2.98 -7.80 -9.72
CA GLY A 143 2.61 -9.12 -10.20
C GLY A 143 2.24 -9.12 -11.69
N PRO A 144 2.08 -10.31 -12.30
CA PRO A 144 1.79 -10.47 -13.74
C PRO A 144 0.46 -9.82 -14.15
N HIS A 145 -0.50 -9.72 -13.23
CA HIS A 145 -1.77 -9.03 -13.47
C HIS A 145 -1.55 -7.55 -13.80
N HIS A 146 -0.63 -6.83 -13.15
CA HIS A 146 -0.32 -5.43 -13.44
C HIS A 146 0.21 -5.25 -14.87
N VAL A 147 1.10 -6.14 -15.33
CA VAL A 147 1.58 -6.11 -16.71
C VAL A 147 0.43 -6.28 -17.69
N LYS A 148 -0.40 -7.30 -17.46
CA LYS A 148 -1.56 -7.59 -18.30
C LYS A 148 -2.54 -6.42 -18.38
N GLU A 149 -2.84 -5.81 -17.24
CA GLU A 149 -3.76 -4.67 -17.14
C GLU A 149 -3.21 -3.43 -17.84
N ILE A 150 -1.93 -3.09 -17.63
CA ILE A 150 -1.32 -1.91 -18.28
C ILE A 150 -1.26 -2.11 -19.78
N ARG A 151 -0.87 -3.29 -20.28
CA ARG A 151 -0.86 -3.58 -21.72
C ARG A 151 -2.27 -3.47 -22.33
N ALA A 152 -3.29 -3.98 -21.63
CA ALA A 152 -4.67 -3.83 -22.06
C ALA A 152 -5.14 -2.36 -22.07
N MET A 153 -4.74 -1.55 -21.08
CA MET A 153 -5.03 -0.11 -21.08
C MET A 153 -4.32 0.61 -22.23
N GLU A 154 -3.04 0.31 -22.48
CA GLU A 154 -2.28 0.89 -23.59
C GLU A 154 -2.97 0.61 -24.93
N GLU A 155 -3.38 -0.63 -25.16
CA GLU A 155 -4.11 -1.01 -26.37
C GLU A 155 -5.47 -0.35 -26.47
N LYS A 156 -6.29 -0.48 -25.44
CA LYS A 156 -7.67 0.02 -25.42
C LYS A 156 -7.77 1.54 -25.61
N TYR A 157 -6.84 2.28 -25.00
CA TYR A 157 -6.87 3.74 -24.98
C TYR A 157 -5.80 4.38 -25.89
N SER A 158 -5.15 3.58 -26.73
CA SER A 158 -4.09 4.04 -27.67
C SER A 158 -2.99 4.86 -26.98
N LEU A 159 -2.55 4.39 -25.79
CA LEU A 159 -1.53 5.07 -24.99
C LEU A 159 -0.12 4.67 -25.44
N PRO A 160 0.88 5.54 -25.25
CA PRO A 160 2.27 5.20 -25.44
C PRO A 160 2.68 4.00 -24.58
N LYS A 161 3.48 3.08 -25.15
CA LYS A 161 4.00 1.93 -24.40
C LYS A 161 4.93 2.39 -23.29
N LYS A 162 4.67 1.91 -22.08
CA LYS A 162 5.49 2.15 -20.88
C LYS A 162 6.56 1.07 -20.74
N ASN A 163 7.65 1.42 -20.06
CA ASN A 163 8.62 0.44 -19.63
C ASN A 163 8.06 -0.28 -18.38
N LEU A 164 7.67 -1.55 -18.52
CA LEU A 164 7.18 -2.36 -17.41
C LEU A 164 8.32 -3.21 -16.85
N VAL A 165 8.48 -3.17 -15.53
CA VAL A 165 9.49 -3.93 -14.81
C VAL A 165 8.80 -4.96 -13.94
N GLU A 166 9.17 -6.22 -14.10
CA GLU A 166 8.74 -7.32 -13.24
C GLU A 166 9.45 -7.22 -11.89
N HIS A 167 9.04 -6.22 -11.11
CA HIS A 167 9.72 -5.80 -9.90
C HIS A 167 9.43 -6.74 -8.72
N GLY A 168 8.17 -7.00 -8.44
CA GLY A 168 7.70 -7.56 -7.19
C GLY A 168 7.14 -6.46 -6.28
N TYR A 169 7.06 -6.74 -4.98
CA TYR A 169 6.41 -5.83 -4.05
C TYR A 169 7.20 -5.73 -2.73
N SER A 170 7.88 -4.62 -2.53
CA SER A 170 8.82 -4.38 -1.41
C SER A 170 8.17 -4.59 -0.04
N ARG A 171 6.92 -4.14 0.14
CA ARG A 171 6.19 -4.35 1.39
C ARG A 171 5.93 -5.84 1.67
N LEU A 172 5.60 -6.63 0.65
CA LEU A 172 5.42 -8.07 0.80
C LEU A 172 6.72 -8.75 1.20
N ASP A 173 7.84 -8.37 0.57
CA ASP A 173 9.16 -8.87 0.90
C ASP A 173 9.50 -8.58 2.37
N ALA A 174 9.22 -7.36 2.87
CA ALA A 174 9.44 -6.98 4.26
C ALA A 174 8.58 -7.79 5.24
N ILE A 175 7.31 -8.09 4.89
CA ILE A 175 6.43 -8.92 5.72
C ILE A 175 6.97 -10.36 5.80
N ILE A 176 7.42 -10.92 4.68
CA ILE A 176 7.98 -12.28 4.62
C ILE A 176 9.30 -12.36 5.42
N GLU A 177 10.17 -11.38 5.28
CA GLU A 177 11.45 -11.34 6.01
C GLU A 177 11.23 -11.25 7.52
N GLU A 178 10.30 -10.40 7.96
CA GLU A 178 9.95 -10.26 9.37
C GLU A 178 9.31 -11.55 9.91
N ALA A 179 8.42 -12.19 9.16
CA ALA A 179 7.85 -13.49 9.54
C ALA A 179 8.93 -14.57 9.71
N GLY A 180 9.97 -14.55 8.87
CA GLY A 180 11.09 -15.46 8.97
C GLY A 180 11.96 -15.26 10.22
N LYS A 181 12.02 -14.03 10.75
CA LYS A 181 12.78 -13.70 11.98
C LYS A 181 12.02 -14.06 13.25
N ARG A 182 10.68 -14.04 13.20
CA ARG A 182 9.85 -14.37 14.36
C ARG A 182 9.91 -15.85 14.63
N THR A 183 10.35 -16.22 15.82
CA THR A 183 10.33 -17.62 16.27
C THR A 183 8.89 -18.10 16.23
N LYS A 184 8.62 -19.20 15.56
CA LYS A 184 7.32 -19.88 15.64
C LYS A 184 7.15 -20.34 17.09
N PHE A 185 6.54 -19.50 17.92
CA PHE A 185 6.00 -19.99 19.19
C PHE A 185 4.99 -21.06 18.81
N ALA A 186 5.22 -22.26 19.33
CA ALA A 186 4.37 -23.41 19.09
C ALA A 186 2.91 -22.99 19.27
N GLU A 187 2.09 -23.26 18.26
CA GLU A 187 0.63 -23.19 18.33
C GLU A 187 0.18 -24.18 19.39
N GLN A 188 0.25 -23.77 20.65
CA GLN A 188 -0.44 -24.48 21.70
C GLN A 188 -1.92 -24.17 21.53
N ASN A 189 -2.77 -25.21 21.63
CA ASN A 189 -4.22 -25.20 21.57
C ASN A 189 -4.83 -23.92 22.16
N LYS A 190 -4.87 -22.83 21.37
CA LYS A 190 -5.52 -21.59 21.76
C LYS A 190 -7.02 -21.82 21.70
N LYS A 191 -7.70 -21.69 22.83
CA LYS A 191 -9.15 -21.75 22.92
C LYS A 191 -9.80 -20.58 22.15
N ASN A 192 -9.12 -19.44 22.07
CA ASN A 192 -9.62 -18.19 21.50
C ASN A 192 -8.65 -17.67 20.44
N ASN A 193 -9.17 -17.20 19.31
CA ASN A 193 -8.38 -16.61 18.22
C ASN A 193 -8.19 -15.10 18.42
N HIS A 194 -7.15 -14.58 17.80
CA HIS A 194 -6.93 -13.15 17.63
C HIS A 194 -7.30 -12.74 16.20
N TYR A 195 -8.35 -11.92 16.07
CA TYR A 195 -8.83 -11.42 14.77
C TYR A 195 -8.30 -10.02 14.48
N LEU A 196 -7.86 -9.79 13.26
CA LEU A 196 -7.50 -8.48 12.74
C LEU A 196 -8.63 -7.97 11.83
N LEU A 197 -9.39 -6.99 12.27
CA LEU A 197 -10.38 -6.32 11.44
C LEU A 197 -9.73 -5.15 10.70
N ALA A 198 -9.39 -5.37 9.42
CA ALA A 198 -8.68 -4.41 8.58
C ALA A 198 -9.40 -4.13 7.26
N PRO A 199 -10.59 -3.50 7.31
CA PRO A 199 -11.41 -3.28 6.13
C PRO A 199 -10.87 -2.15 5.24
N SER A 200 -11.41 -2.06 4.04
CA SER A 200 -11.26 -0.93 3.13
C SER A 200 -12.04 0.29 3.65
N TRP A 201 -12.16 1.33 2.85
CA TRP A 201 -12.86 2.57 3.20
C TRP A 201 -13.89 2.93 2.13
N GLY A 202 -14.98 3.56 2.55
CA GLY A 202 -16.08 4.01 1.70
C GLY A 202 -17.43 3.69 2.31
N GLU A 203 -18.47 4.36 1.87
CA GLU A 203 -19.81 4.33 2.46
C GLU A 203 -20.36 2.90 2.70
N GLN A 204 -20.06 1.97 1.79
CA GLN A 204 -20.53 0.58 1.84
C GLN A 204 -19.50 -0.39 2.44
N CYS A 205 -18.37 0.11 2.97
CA CYS A 205 -17.36 -0.72 3.60
C CYS A 205 -17.72 -1.05 5.06
N ALA A 206 -17.01 -2.02 5.64
CA ALA A 206 -17.44 -2.66 6.88
C ALA A 206 -17.61 -1.69 8.07
N ILE A 207 -16.75 -0.69 8.26
CA ILE A 207 -16.86 0.26 9.36
C ILE A 207 -17.97 1.26 9.09
N GLU A 208 -17.97 1.87 7.91
CA GLU A 208 -18.91 2.92 7.53
C GLU A 208 -20.37 2.41 7.50
N SER A 209 -20.59 1.16 7.08
CA SER A 209 -21.90 0.51 7.05
C SER A 209 -22.43 0.07 8.44
N GLY A 210 -21.54 0.03 9.45
CA GLY A 210 -21.87 -0.45 10.80
C GLY A 210 -21.62 -1.95 11.02
N VAL A 211 -21.44 -2.73 9.96
CA VAL A 211 -21.15 -4.19 10.02
C VAL A 211 -19.91 -4.48 10.88
N GLY A 212 -18.89 -3.63 10.77
CA GLY A 212 -17.67 -3.76 11.55
C GLY A 212 -17.89 -3.65 13.06
N ALA A 213 -18.79 -2.76 13.50
CA ALA A 213 -19.14 -2.60 14.90
C ALA A 213 -19.82 -3.86 15.45
N GLU A 214 -20.83 -4.39 14.75
CA GLU A 214 -21.53 -5.62 15.11
C GLU A 214 -20.57 -6.82 15.20
N LEU A 215 -19.62 -6.88 14.29
CA LEU A 215 -18.61 -7.95 14.25
C LEU A 215 -17.66 -7.89 15.45
N VAL A 216 -17.16 -6.68 15.81
CA VAL A 216 -16.31 -6.47 16.99
C VAL A 216 -17.07 -6.87 18.25
N ASP A 217 -18.32 -6.40 18.43
CA ASP A 217 -19.19 -6.75 19.54
C ASP A 217 -19.31 -8.26 19.72
N LYS A 218 -19.60 -8.94 18.63
CA LYS A 218 -19.79 -10.39 18.63
C LYS A 218 -18.51 -11.15 18.99
N LEU A 219 -17.40 -10.84 18.36
CA LEU A 219 -16.13 -11.51 18.60
C LEU A 219 -15.67 -11.34 20.05
N ILE A 220 -15.77 -10.14 20.60
CA ILE A 220 -15.41 -9.87 21.99
C ILE A 220 -16.34 -10.59 22.95
N SER A 221 -17.67 -10.62 22.70
CA SER A 221 -18.62 -11.35 23.54
C SER A 221 -18.38 -12.86 23.56
N GLN A 222 -17.75 -13.40 22.54
CA GLN A 222 -17.30 -14.80 22.43
C GLN A 222 -15.93 -15.06 23.06
N GLY A 223 -15.29 -14.03 23.62
CA GLY A 223 -13.98 -14.14 24.29
C GLY A 223 -12.80 -14.07 23.32
N HIS A 224 -13.00 -13.66 22.08
CA HIS A 224 -11.92 -13.52 21.10
C HIS A 224 -11.23 -12.16 21.22
N LYS A 225 -9.93 -12.13 20.96
CA LYS A 225 -9.17 -10.88 20.82
C LYS A 225 -9.42 -10.26 19.45
N VAL A 226 -9.63 -8.94 19.41
CA VAL A 226 -9.84 -8.18 18.17
C VAL A 226 -8.91 -6.98 18.14
N THR A 227 -8.11 -6.87 17.07
CA THR A 227 -7.43 -5.63 16.72
C THR A 227 -8.21 -4.94 15.60
N LEU A 228 -8.71 -3.74 15.86
CA LEU A 228 -9.34 -2.86 14.88
C LEU A 228 -8.28 -2.01 14.20
N ARG A 229 -8.12 -2.16 12.90
CA ARG A 229 -7.14 -1.43 12.07
C ARG A 229 -7.83 -0.78 10.88
N PRO A 230 -8.47 0.39 11.08
CA PRO A 230 -9.19 1.08 10.02
C PRO A 230 -8.24 1.60 8.94
N HIS A 231 -8.73 1.69 7.72
CA HIS A 231 -8.02 2.42 6.67
C HIS A 231 -7.85 3.91 7.05
N PRO A 232 -6.72 4.58 6.72
CA PRO A 232 -6.51 6.00 7.06
C PRO A 232 -7.62 6.93 6.57
N GLN A 233 -8.22 6.63 5.42
CA GLN A 233 -9.35 7.41 4.91
C GLN A 233 -10.62 7.23 5.76
N THR A 234 -10.86 6.05 6.34
CA THR A 234 -11.95 5.84 7.31
C THR A 234 -11.75 6.70 8.56
N ILE A 235 -10.51 6.74 9.09
CA ILE A 235 -10.17 7.61 10.23
C ILE A 235 -10.41 9.09 9.89
N LYS A 236 -10.12 9.49 8.65
CA LYS A 236 -10.28 10.88 8.19
C LYS A 236 -11.74 11.27 7.93
N PHE A 237 -12.54 10.40 7.30
CA PHE A 237 -13.87 10.75 6.79
C PHE A 237 -15.02 10.13 7.57
N ALA A 238 -14.78 9.08 8.35
CA ALA A 238 -15.78 8.39 9.17
C ALA A 238 -15.31 8.24 10.63
N LYS A 239 -14.60 9.25 11.14
CA LYS A 239 -14.02 9.24 12.49
C LYS A 239 -15.02 8.87 13.57
N SER A 240 -16.26 9.40 13.52
CA SER A 240 -17.31 9.09 14.50
C SER A 240 -17.64 7.60 14.58
N LYS A 241 -17.61 6.88 13.46
CA LYS A 241 -17.84 5.43 13.43
C LYS A 241 -16.71 4.65 14.09
N VAL A 242 -15.47 5.11 13.88
CA VAL A 242 -14.29 4.52 14.54
C VAL A 242 -14.33 4.81 16.04
N ASP A 243 -14.59 6.07 16.42
CA ASP A 243 -14.65 6.49 17.83
C ASP A 243 -15.77 5.75 18.60
N GLU A 244 -16.90 5.44 17.96
CA GLU A 244 -17.99 4.65 18.55
C GLU A 244 -17.50 3.25 18.97
N ILE A 245 -16.82 2.54 18.06
CA ILE A 245 -16.27 1.20 18.33
C ILE A 245 -15.20 1.28 19.42
N VAL A 246 -14.27 2.22 19.30
CA VAL A 246 -13.17 2.38 20.24
C VAL A 246 -13.69 2.72 21.64
N SER A 247 -14.61 3.68 21.76
CA SER A 247 -15.16 4.10 23.05
C SER A 247 -15.90 2.99 23.78
N LYS A 248 -16.55 2.10 23.01
CA LYS A 248 -17.29 0.96 23.56
C LYS A 248 -16.37 -0.12 24.14
N HIS A 249 -15.19 -0.31 23.54
CA HIS A 249 -14.33 -1.46 23.82
C HIS A 249 -12.97 -1.11 24.41
N ASN A 250 -12.60 0.17 24.56
CA ASN A 250 -11.27 0.62 25.03
C ASN A 250 -10.85 0.09 26.41
N ASN A 251 -11.80 -0.33 27.24
CA ASN A 251 -11.54 -0.92 28.57
C ASN A 251 -11.47 -2.46 28.53
N SER A 252 -11.64 -3.09 27.38
CA SER A 252 -11.57 -4.54 27.24
C SER A 252 -10.15 -4.98 26.93
N GLU A 253 -9.61 -5.93 27.70
CA GLU A 253 -8.32 -6.58 27.40
C GLU A 253 -8.33 -7.36 26.08
N LEU A 254 -9.52 -7.64 25.55
CA LEU A 254 -9.72 -8.33 24.27
C LEU A 254 -9.74 -7.38 23.08
N PHE A 255 -9.63 -6.07 23.27
CA PHE A 255 -9.70 -5.08 22.19
C PHE A 255 -8.41 -4.28 22.07
N GLU A 256 -7.93 -4.13 20.84
CA GLU A 256 -6.82 -3.24 20.48
C GLU A 256 -7.21 -2.35 19.31
N PHE A 257 -6.80 -1.09 19.36
CA PHE A 257 -6.93 -0.15 18.25
C PHE A 257 -5.58 0.21 17.67
N GLU A 258 -5.40 -0.04 16.35
CA GLU A 258 -4.20 0.30 15.62
C GLU A 258 -4.51 1.32 14.50
N SER A 259 -4.02 2.54 14.65
CA SER A 259 -4.13 3.58 13.62
C SER A 259 -2.96 3.58 12.62
N ASN A 260 -1.82 2.96 13.00
CA ASN A 260 -0.62 2.93 12.16
C ASN A 260 -0.64 1.76 11.17
N VAL A 261 -1.19 1.99 9.98
CA VAL A 261 -1.24 0.97 8.91
C VAL A 261 0.11 0.73 8.21
N ALA A 262 1.14 1.52 8.50
CA ALA A 262 2.51 1.23 8.05
C ALA A 262 3.14 0.09 8.84
N GLY A 263 2.76 -0.07 10.12
CA GLY A 263 3.22 -1.14 10.99
C GLY A 263 2.80 -2.54 10.49
N GLN A 264 3.49 -3.56 11.00
CA GLN A 264 3.23 -4.96 10.66
C GLN A 264 2.81 -5.79 11.87
N GLU A 265 2.79 -5.19 13.07
CA GLU A 265 2.63 -5.93 14.33
C GLU A 265 1.30 -6.69 14.39
N SER A 266 0.20 -6.03 14.09
CA SER A 266 -1.12 -6.67 14.07
C SER A 266 -1.25 -7.76 13.00
N LEU A 267 -0.55 -7.62 11.86
CA LEU A 267 -0.53 -8.65 10.83
C LEU A 267 0.11 -9.93 11.36
N HIS A 268 1.25 -9.81 12.03
CA HIS A 268 1.97 -10.97 12.56
C HIS A 268 1.26 -11.61 13.75
N ASN A 269 0.68 -10.80 14.64
CA ASN A 269 0.10 -11.27 15.89
C ASN A 269 -1.30 -11.84 15.76
N SER A 270 -2.06 -11.49 14.72
CA SER A 270 -3.39 -12.05 14.48
C SER A 270 -3.33 -13.46 13.87
N ASP A 271 -4.37 -14.24 14.14
CA ASP A 271 -4.53 -15.58 13.57
C ASP A 271 -5.30 -15.55 12.25
N ILE A 272 -6.30 -14.67 12.16
CA ILE A 272 -7.19 -14.52 11.00
C ILE A 272 -7.42 -13.02 10.74
N MET A 273 -7.32 -12.60 9.48
CA MET A 273 -7.77 -11.26 9.08
C MET A 273 -9.23 -11.31 8.63
N ILE A 274 -10.02 -10.32 9.05
CA ILE A 274 -11.36 -10.08 8.55
C ILE A 274 -11.36 -8.76 7.79
N CYS A 275 -11.83 -8.78 6.56
CA CYS A 275 -11.89 -7.56 5.74
C CYS A 275 -12.99 -7.66 4.67
N ASP A 276 -13.18 -6.59 3.94
CA ASP A 276 -14.03 -6.51 2.76
C ASP A 276 -13.20 -6.51 1.46
N TRP A 277 -12.91 -5.35 0.88
CA TRP A 277 -12.16 -5.15 -0.36
C TRP A 277 -10.77 -4.55 -0.12
N SER A 278 -10.17 -4.82 1.02
CA SER A 278 -8.87 -4.27 1.41
C SER A 278 -7.70 -4.97 0.71
N GLY A 279 -6.77 -4.20 0.15
CA GLY A 279 -5.50 -4.72 -0.37
C GLY A 279 -4.63 -5.40 0.69
N ALA A 280 -4.79 -5.00 1.97
CA ALA A 280 -4.08 -5.62 3.10
C ALA A 280 -4.37 -7.12 3.23
N ALA A 281 -5.52 -7.60 2.75
CA ALA A 281 -5.86 -9.02 2.73
C ALA A 281 -4.87 -9.84 1.88
N ILE A 282 -4.49 -9.29 0.74
CA ILE A 282 -3.55 -9.96 -0.18
C ILE A 282 -2.15 -9.97 0.45
N ASP A 283 -1.74 -8.85 1.06
CA ASP A 283 -0.47 -8.76 1.80
C ASP A 283 -0.42 -9.77 2.95
N TYR A 284 -1.51 -9.91 3.70
CA TYR A 284 -1.64 -10.82 4.82
C TYR A 284 -1.55 -12.29 4.37
N ALA A 285 -2.34 -12.64 3.37
CA ALA A 285 -2.39 -14.01 2.86
C ALA A 285 -1.06 -14.43 2.23
N PHE A 286 -0.50 -13.61 1.36
CA PHE A 286 0.73 -13.94 0.64
C PHE A 286 1.98 -13.78 1.48
N GLY A 287 2.01 -12.80 2.40
CA GLY A 287 3.16 -12.55 3.25
C GLY A 287 3.29 -13.51 4.41
N LEU A 288 2.16 -13.93 5.00
CA LEU A 288 2.14 -14.71 6.22
C LEU A 288 1.59 -16.13 6.06
N ASN A 289 1.05 -16.44 4.88
CA ASN A 289 0.35 -17.71 4.62
C ASN A 289 -0.80 -17.96 5.62
N LYS A 290 -1.54 -16.89 5.95
CA LYS A 290 -2.65 -16.89 6.89
C LYS A 290 -3.97 -16.66 6.17
N MET A 291 -5.04 -17.23 6.72
CA MET A 291 -6.39 -17.15 6.17
C MET A 291 -7.00 -15.75 6.30
N VAL A 292 -7.79 -15.40 5.29
CA VAL A 292 -8.62 -14.19 5.29
C VAL A 292 -10.09 -14.59 5.29
N LEU A 293 -10.89 -13.92 6.10
CA LEU A 293 -12.34 -13.98 6.07
C LEU A 293 -12.87 -12.71 5.40
N PHE A 294 -13.46 -12.88 4.23
CA PHE A 294 -14.00 -11.76 3.47
C PHE A 294 -15.48 -11.54 3.77
N LEU A 295 -15.83 -10.33 4.16
CA LEU A 295 -17.24 -9.90 4.24
C LEU A 295 -17.75 -9.64 2.83
N ASP A 296 -18.88 -10.25 2.48
CA ASP A 296 -19.52 -10.04 1.16
C ASP A 296 -20.29 -8.73 1.14
N LEU A 297 -19.51 -7.66 1.02
CA LEU A 297 -19.99 -6.28 0.87
C LEU A 297 -19.86 -5.83 -0.59
N PRO A 298 -20.60 -4.77 -1.00
CA PRO A 298 -20.53 -4.25 -2.35
C PRO A 298 -19.08 -3.94 -2.79
N LYS A 299 -18.76 -4.26 -4.05
CA LYS A 299 -17.42 -4.07 -4.60
C LYS A 299 -16.99 -2.61 -4.54
N LYS A 300 -15.76 -2.38 -4.13
CA LYS A 300 -15.14 -1.07 -4.19
C LYS A 300 -14.67 -0.78 -5.62
N ILE A 301 -15.38 0.09 -6.31
CA ILE A 301 -15.11 0.47 -7.70
C ILE A 301 -14.83 1.96 -7.76
N ASN A 302 -13.57 2.34 -8.00
CA ASN A 302 -13.19 3.74 -8.21
C ASN A 302 -13.20 4.12 -9.70
N ASN A 303 -12.94 3.16 -10.59
CA ASN A 303 -13.06 3.36 -12.03
C ASN A 303 -14.32 2.67 -12.55
N LYS A 304 -15.35 3.44 -12.82
CA LYS A 304 -16.63 2.93 -13.37
C LYS A 304 -16.49 2.28 -14.77
N PHE A 305 -15.37 2.52 -15.46
CA PHE A 305 -15.09 2.02 -16.80
C PHE A 305 -14.17 0.76 -16.79
N TYR A 306 -13.90 0.19 -15.63
CA TYR A 306 -12.98 -0.95 -15.49
C TYR A 306 -13.33 -2.15 -16.37
N TYR A 307 -14.63 -2.37 -16.61
CA TYR A 307 -15.15 -3.46 -17.43
C TYR A 307 -14.77 -3.33 -18.92
N GLU A 308 -14.40 -2.14 -19.40
CA GLU A 308 -14.01 -1.90 -20.81
C GLU A 308 -12.77 -2.71 -21.22
N LEU A 309 -11.94 -3.13 -20.28
CA LEU A 309 -10.75 -3.94 -20.54
C LEU A 309 -11.06 -5.44 -20.69
N GLY A 310 -12.25 -5.90 -20.33
CA GLY A 310 -12.61 -7.31 -20.35
C GLY A 310 -11.79 -8.19 -19.41
N LEU A 311 -11.11 -7.58 -18.41
CA LEU A 311 -10.29 -8.28 -17.44
C LEU A 311 -11.02 -8.41 -16.11
N LYS A 312 -10.95 -9.59 -15.48
CA LYS A 312 -11.42 -9.77 -14.10
C LYS A 312 -10.42 -9.13 -13.16
N PRO A 313 -10.84 -8.20 -12.27
CA PRO A 313 -9.94 -7.58 -11.30
C PRO A 313 -9.28 -8.61 -10.38
N PHE A 314 -8.00 -8.39 -10.04
CA PHE A 314 -7.22 -9.36 -9.28
C PHE A 314 -7.83 -9.65 -7.91
N GLU A 315 -8.22 -8.62 -7.16
CA GLU A 315 -8.87 -8.74 -5.86
C GLU A 315 -10.23 -9.45 -5.91
N VAL A 316 -10.87 -9.49 -7.07
CA VAL A 316 -12.11 -10.27 -7.27
C VAL A 316 -11.81 -11.74 -7.54
N SER A 317 -10.71 -12.03 -8.26
CA SER A 317 -10.35 -13.40 -8.65
C SER A 317 -9.70 -14.19 -7.52
N ILE A 318 -8.96 -13.49 -6.65
CA ILE A 318 -8.08 -14.16 -5.67
C ILE A 318 -8.77 -14.51 -4.34
N ARG A 319 -9.93 -13.91 -4.01
CA ARG A 319 -10.58 -14.04 -2.69
C ARG A 319 -10.81 -15.48 -2.28
N GLU A 320 -11.34 -16.31 -3.20
CA GLU A 320 -11.64 -17.71 -2.95
C GLU A 320 -10.38 -18.59 -2.84
N GLU A 321 -9.23 -18.10 -3.35
CA GLU A 321 -7.95 -18.80 -3.25
C GLU A 321 -7.23 -18.52 -1.92
N ILE A 322 -7.46 -17.35 -1.34
CA ILE A 322 -6.74 -16.90 -0.12
C ILE A 322 -7.63 -16.83 1.12
N GLY A 323 -8.91 -17.15 1.01
CA GLY A 323 -9.82 -17.06 2.14
C GLY A 323 -11.20 -17.61 1.86
N GLU A 324 -12.10 -17.32 2.79
CA GLU A 324 -13.52 -17.65 2.71
C GLU A 324 -14.34 -16.38 2.62
N ILE A 325 -15.45 -16.42 1.90
CA ILE A 325 -16.36 -15.30 1.74
C ILE A 325 -17.63 -15.60 2.55
N ILE A 326 -18.00 -14.70 3.46
CA ILE A 326 -19.23 -14.84 4.25
C ILE A 326 -20.22 -13.72 3.91
N ASN A 327 -21.50 -14.08 3.83
CA ASN A 327 -22.55 -13.11 3.73
C ASN A 327 -22.71 -12.36 5.06
N VAL A 328 -22.91 -11.05 5.00
CA VAL A 328 -23.11 -10.22 6.21
C VAL A 328 -24.30 -10.70 7.06
N SER A 329 -25.36 -11.22 6.43
CA SER A 329 -26.50 -11.80 7.15
C SER A 329 -26.14 -13.06 7.95
N GLU A 330 -25.01 -13.70 7.65
CA GLU A 330 -24.52 -14.91 8.32
C GLU A 330 -23.52 -14.63 9.45
N ILE A 331 -23.27 -13.38 9.80
CA ILE A 331 -22.41 -13.00 10.92
C ILE A 331 -22.89 -13.68 12.22
N SER A 332 -24.18 -13.96 12.35
CA SER A 332 -24.73 -14.73 13.48
C SER A 332 -24.14 -16.16 13.56
N THR A 333 -23.70 -16.75 12.47
CA THR A 333 -23.15 -18.10 12.38
C THR A 333 -21.63 -18.12 12.17
N LEU A 334 -20.96 -17.01 12.42
CA LEU A 334 -19.51 -16.79 12.19
C LEU A 334 -18.65 -17.94 12.73
N GLU A 335 -18.92 -18.44 13.95
CA GLU A 335 -18.18 -19.57 14.53
C GLU A 335 -18.27 -20.84 13.68
N THR A 336 -19.44 -21.09 13.10
CA THR A 336 -19.64 -22.25 12.22
C THR A 336 -18.86 -22.10 10.93
N CYS A 337 -18.81 -20.89 10.37
CA CYS A 337 -18.00 -20.58 9.20
C CYS A 337 -16.50 -20.73 9.50
N LEU A 338 -16.05 -20.21 10.64
CA LEU A 338 -14.65 -20.29 11.05
C LEU A 338 -14.17 -21.75 11.26
N LYS A 339 -15.02 -22.63 11.78
CA LYS A 339 -14.72 -24.07 11.91
C LYS A 339 -14.59 -24.80 10.57
N LYS A 340 -15.19 -24.25 9.51
CA LYS A 340 -15.10 -24.82 8.15
C LYS A 340 -13.89 -24.34 7.35
N ILE A 341 -13.22 -23.29 7.83
CA ILE A 341 -12.04 -22.76 7.18
C ILE A 341 -10.94 -23.84 7.16
N LYS A 342 -10.73 -24.41 5.99
CA LYS A 342 -9.59 -25.33 5.76
C LYS A 342 -8.36 -24.47 5.55
N ILE A 343 -7.27 -24.77 6.23
CA ILE A 343 -5.97 -24.19 5.96
C ILE A 343 -5.49 -24.70 4.60
N ASN A 344 -5.86 -24.00 3.56
CA ASN A 344 -5.33 -24.26 2.23
C ASN A 344 -3.94 -23.62 2.13
N LYS A 345 -2.99 -24.32 1.51
CA LYS A 345 -1.71 -23.70 1.19
C LYS A 345 -1.94 -22.62 0.14
N ILE A 346 -1.57 -21.39 0.47
CA ILE A 346 -1.65 -20.26 -0.43
C ILE A 346 -0.43 -20.29 -1.36
N HIS A 347 -0.66 -20.44 -2.67
CA HIS A 347 0.40 -20.44 -3.68
C HIS A 347 0.63 -19.02 -4.21
N SER A 348 1.30 -18.19 -3.43
CA SER A 348 1.57 -16.78 -3.79
C SER A 348 2.57 -16.61 -4.94
N ASP A 349 3.37 -17.63 -5.24
CA ASP A 349 4.47 -17.52 -6.22
C ASP A 349 3.99 -17.38 -7.67
N THR A 350 2.75 -17.79 -7.94
CA THR A 350 2.13 -17.62 -9.27
C THR A 350 1.55 -16.23 -9.51
N HIS A 351 1.37 -15.45 -8.46
CA HIS A 351 0.65 -14.18 -8.48
C HIS A 351 1.54 -12.94 -8.28
N THR A 352 2.75 -13.12 -7.76
CA THR A 352 3.70 -12.03 -7.51
C THR A 352 5.02 -12.27 -8.24
N PHE A 353 5.70 -11.18 -8.64
CA PHE A 353 7.03 -11.25 -9.20
C PHE A 353 8.10 -11.26 -8.07
N ASN A 354 9.17 -11.98 -8.32
CA ASN A 354 10.48 -11.79 -7.67
C ASN A 354 10.44 -11.64 -6.14
N ARG A 355 9.73 -12.53 -5.43
CA ARG A 355 9.69 -12.53 -3.95
C ARG A 355 11.08 -12.46 -3.35
N LEU A 356 11.23 -11.63 -2.33
CA LEU A 356 12.49 -11.35 -1.61
C LEU A 356 13.61 -10.77 -2.48
N LYS A 357 13.29 -10.26 -3.68
CA LYS A 357 14.25 -9.68 -4.62
C LYS A 357 13.80 -8.35 -5.23
N SER A 358 12.61 -7.87 -4.88
CA SER A 358 12.03 -6.67 -5.49
C SER A 358 12.97 -5.46 -5.39
N ASN A 359 13.55 -5.22 -4.23
CA ASN A 359 14.45 -4.08 -3.98
C ASN A 359 15.73 -4.16 -4.82
N VAL A 360 16.31 -5.35 -4.98
CA VAL A 360 17.51 -5.57 -5.80
C VAL A 360 17.21 -5.30 -7.27
N ILE A 361 16.08 -5.81 -7.78
CA ILE A 361 15.65 -5.60 -9.16
C ILE A 361 15.35 -4.13 -9.41
N GLY A 362 14.62 -3.49 -8.51
CA GLY A 362 14.31 -2.07 -8.60
C GLY A 362 15.55 -1.19 -8.59
N SER A 363 16.47 -1.40 -7.64
CA SER A 363 17.75 -0.68 -7.55
C SER A 363 18.56 -0.82 -8.84
N LYS A 364 18.70 -2.05 -9.36
CA LYS A 364 19.39 -2.28 -10.62
C LYS A 364 18.73 -1.50 -11.77
N LYS A 365 17.41 -1.53 -11.85
CA LYS A 365 16.66 -0.84 -12.90
C LYS A 365 16.77 0.68 -12.83
N LEU A 366 16.72 1.26 -11.64
CA LEU A 366 16.93 2.71 -11.46
C LEU A 366 18.32 3.14 -11.93
N LYS A 367 19.36 2.36 -11.59
CA LYS A 367 20.73 2.60 -12.08
C LYS A 367 20.84 2.50 -13.61
N GLU A 368 20.12 1.59 -14.25
CA GLU A 368 20.05 1.49 -15.71
C GLU A 368 19.37 2.70 -16.35
N ILE A 369 18.27 3.18 -15.75
CA ILE A 369 17.55 4.37 -16.24
C ILE A 369 18.46 5.60 -16.14
N LEU A 370 19.10 5.84 -14.98
CA LEU A 370 20.02 6.95 -14.75
C LEU A 370 21.23 7.00 -15.71
N ARG A 371 21.59 5.89 -16.32
CA ARG A 371 22.66 5.84 -17.35
C ARG A 371 22.18 6.24 -18.73
N LYS A 372 20.86 6.26 -18.96
CA LYS A 372 20.26 6.47 -20.29
C LYS A 372 19.60 7.85 -20.45
N VAL A 373 19.29 8.52 -19.35
CA VAL A 373 18.68 9.85 -19.36
C VAL A 373 19.74 10.95 -19.27
#